data_277e22c573674d0e3c579e962be7f27f
#
_entry.id   277e22c573674d0e3c579e962be7f27f
#
_cell.length_a   1.000
_cell.length_b   1.000
_cell.length_c   1.000
_cell.angle_alpha   90.00
_cell.angle_beta   90.00
_cell.angle_gamma   90.00
#
_symmetry.space_group_name_H-M   'P 1'
#
loop_
_entity.id
_entity.type
_entity.pdbx_description
1 polymer ?
#
loop_
_entity_poly.entity_id
_entity_poly.type
_entity_poly.pdbx_seq_one_letter_code
_entity_poly.pdbx_strand_id
1 'polypeptide(L)'
;EKLEREGTTADSYEKLGAPIGEGTYGTVWRATCPRTGRQVAMKKVVLRSEREGFPVTAVREVRALRRLSHPNIVELLDVCAAAPASGSSSPGDAYLIFEYAPSDLTGLLAYRKQKLKPPEIKCLIKQLANALDYCHLKNIMHRDLKPSNVLITAKGELKLCDFGLSRLFSGPGNYSTRVITLWYRPPELLLGARHYDHRVDVWSAGCIFGELLAGHPLFPESSEVRVFQKICERCGATSQETWPQELKSLPQWDKFAPRGADGENPGTDIYRDLLLKHGEVAVDLLRGTLQLDPELRIDTQGVLQHRFFAQEPLACQPSEIKINDPRLSCHELDVKRHREKLREDREALRQQQSQKRSAAPGAAQAGGQPGADEGASPKRPRVG
;
A
#
# COMPACT_ATOMS: atom_id res chain seq x y z
N GLU A 1 20.72 -6.92 -22.85
CA GLU A 1 21.39 -8.24 -22.96
C GLU A 1 20.68 -9.18 -22.01
N LYS A 2 19.89 -10.12 -22.54
CA LYS A 2 19.33 -11.24 -21.78
C LYS A 2 20.51 -12.07 -21.30
N LEU A 3 20.63 -12.24 -19.98
CA LEU A 3 21.60 -13.10 -19.33
C LEU A 3 21.56 -14.50 -19.97
N GLU A 4 22.62 -14.86 -20.68
CA GLU A 4 22.79 -16.22 -21.19
C GLU A 4 22.80 -17.20 -20.02
N ARG A 5 21.98 -18.23 -20.13
CA ARG A 5 21.60 -19.16 -19.07
C ARG A 5 22.67 -20.24 -18.88
N GLU A 6 23.80 -19.89 -18.31
CA GLU A 6 24.67 -20.91 -17.69
C GLU A 6 24.46 -20.88 -16.19
N GLY A 7 23.72 -21.85 -15.69
CA GLY A 7 23.70 -22.46 -14.36
C GLY A 7 24.08 -21.64 -13.13
N THR A 8 23.65 -20.36 -13.02
CA THR A 8 23.89 -19.58 -11.80
C THR A 8 23.03 -20.17 -10.68
N THR A 9 23.66 -20.74 -9.65
CA THR A 9 22.96 -21.22 -8.46
C THR A 9 22.61 -20.04 -7.56
N ALA A 10 21.56 -20.16 -6.77
CA ALA A 10 21.14 -19.14 -5.81
C ALA A 10 22.25 -18.84 -4.78
N ASP A 11 23.08 -19.83 -4.46
CA ASP A 11 24.17 -19.73 -3.50
C ASP A 11 25.32 -18.84 -3.96
N SER A 12 25.40 -18.54 -5.25
CA SER A 12 26.40 -17.62 -5.80
C SER A 12 26.06 -16.14 -5.59
N TYR A 13 24.82 -15.81 -5.24
CA TYR A 13 24.39 -14.45 -4.93
C TYR A 13 24.73 -14.08 -3.48
N GLU A 14 25.50 -13.03 -3.29
CA GLU A 14 25.83 -12.52 -1.95
C GLU A 14 24.68 -11.67 -1.39
N LYS A 15 24.00 -12.18 -0.35
CA LYS A 15 22.94 -11.44 0.35
C LYS A 15 23.54 -10.31 1.19
N LEU A 16 22.99 -9.11 1.07
CA LEU A 16 23.46 -7.90 1.73
C LEU A 16 22.52 -7.51 2.87
N GLY A 17 22.93 -7.76 4.11
CA GLY A 17 22.21 -7.34 5.33
C GLY A 17 20.92 -8.12 5.60
N ALA A 18 20.00 -7.48 6.31
CA ALA A 18 18.71 -8.05 6.68
C ALA A 18 17.74 -8.08 5.47
N PRO A 19 16.68 -8.90 5.53
CA PRO A 19 15.62 -8.87 4.52
C PRO A 19 15.04 -7.47 4.34
N ILE A 20 14.77 -7.10 3.08
CA ILE A 20 14.10 -5.83 2.70
C ILE A 20 12.59 -6.00 2.55
N GLY A 21 12.11 -7.23 2.45
CA GLY A 21 10.69 -7.56 2.37
C GLY A 21 10.39 -8.92 2.98
N GLU A 22 9.28 -9.03 3.68
CA GLU A 22 8.74 -10.26 4.23
C GLU A 22 7.24 -10.30 4.03
N GLY A 23 6.70 -11.42 3.56
CA GLY A 23 5.28 -11.57 3.32
C GLY A 23 4.86 -13.01 3.10
N THR A 24 3.58 -13.19 2.85
CA THR A 24 2.94 -14.52 2.65
C THR A 24 3.61 -15.33 1.53
N TYR A 25 4.23 -14.66 0.57
CA TYR A 25 4.80 -15.27 -0.64
C TYR A 25 6.31 -15.46 -0.58
N GLY A 26 6.97 -15.03 0.48
CA GLY A 26 8.40 -15.22 0.68
C GLY A 26 9.11 -14.04 1.34
N THR A 27 10.41 -14.20 1.47
CA THR A 27 11.33 -13.21 2.01
C THR A 27 12.18 -12.68 0.86
N VAL A 28 12.44 -11.37 0.87
CA VAL A 28 13.22 -10.68 -0.16
C VAL A 28 14.48 -10.08 0.47
N TRP A 29 15.63 -10.33 -0.15
CA TRP A 29 16.91 -9.74 0.22
C TRP A 29 17.45 -8.86 -0.89
N ARG A 30 18.20 -7.83 -0.52
CA ARG A 30 19.15 -7.20 -1.41
C ARG A 30 20.35 -8.14 -1.56
N ALA A 31 20.80 -8.35 -2.78
CA ALA A 31 21.96 -9.21 -3.06
C ALA A 31 22.82 -8.63 -4.17
N THR A 32 24.06 -9.12 -4.29
CA THR A 32 24.97 -8.79 -5.39
C THR A 32 24.96 -9.93 -6.41
N CYS A 33 24.78 -9.59 -7.68
CA CYS A 33 24.90 -10.56 -8.78
C CYS A 33 26.38 -10.89 -9.01
N PRO A 34 26.80 -12.15 -8.93
CA PRO A 34 28.22 -12.53 -9.00
C PRO A 34 28.87 -12.21 -10.35
N ARG A 35 28.07 -12.22 -11.44
CA ARG A 35 28.57 -11.99 -12.80
C ARG A 35 28.73 -10.51 -13.16
N THR A 36 27.85 -9.65 -12.66
CA THR A 36 27.79 -8.24 -13.07
C THR A 36 28.17 -7.25 -11.98
N GLY A 37 28.31 -7.71 -10.72
CA GLY A 37 28.48 -6.85 -9.55
C GLY A 37 27.28 -5.94 -9.25
N ARG A 38 26.19 -6.03 -10.03
CA ARG A 38 24.99 -5.21 -9.84
C ARG A 38 24.19 -5.69 -8.64
N GLN A 39 23.54 -4.77 -7.96
CA GLN A 39 22.56 -5.08 -6.92
C GLN A 39 21.27 -5.61 -7.54
N VAL A 40 20.73 -6.66 -6.93
CA VAL A 40 19.49 -7.33 -7.31
C VAL A 40 18.60 -7.54 -6.08
N ALA A 41 17.30 -7.72 -6.30
CA ALA A 41 16.39 -8.19 -5.26
C ALA A 41 16.17 -9.70 -5.44
N MET A 42 16.48 -10.47 -4.39
CA MET A 42 16.43 -11.93 -4.37
C MET A 42 15.25 -12.39 -3.52
N LYS A 43 14.16 -12.83 -4.15
CA LYS A 43 12.91 -13.27 -3.51
C LYS A 43 12.91 -14.79 -3.37
N LYS A 44 12.95 -15.29 -2.13
CA LYS A 44 12.80 -16.73 -1.83
C LYS A 44 11.35 -17.15 -2.07
N VAL A 45 11.16 -18.21 -2.81
CA VAL A 45 9.85 -18.84 -3.03
C VAL A 45 9.57 -19.80 -1.88
N VAL A 46 8.49 -19.55 -1.11
CA VAL A 46 8.10 -20.45 -0.01
C VAL A 46 7.44 -21.71 -0.56
N LEU A 47 8.10 -22.84 -0.42
CA LEU A 47 7.54 -24.16 -0.69
C LEU A 47 6.79 -24.62 0.56
N ARG A 48 5.45 -24.66 0.52
CA ARG A 48 4.63 -24.99 1.71
C ARG A 48 4.73 -26.47 2.12
N SER A 49 4.89 -27.36 1.16
CA SER A 49 5.20 -28.79 1.39
C SER A 49 5.76 -29.43 0.12
N GLU A 50 6.52 -30.50 0.27
CA GLU A 50 7.04 -31.27 -0.87
C GLU A 50 5.91 -31.86 -1.75
N ARG A 51 4.72 -32.10 -1.16
CA ARG A 51 3.56 -32.66 -1.85
C ARG A 51 2.81 -31.66 -2.72
N GLU A 52 2.89 -30.37 -2.43
CA GLU A 52 2.16 -29.30 -3.15
C GLU A 52 2.93 -28.78 -4.37
N GLY A 53 4.22 -29.14 -4.50
CA GLY A 53 5.06 -28.71 -5.59
C GLY A 53 5.35 -27.19 -5.59
N PHE A 54 5.69 -26.65 -6.74
CA PHE A 54 6.05 -25.23 -6.88
C PHE A 54 4.80 -24.33 -6.73
N PRO A 55 4.84 -23.25 -5.90
CA PRO A 55 3.66 -22.43 -5.60
C PRO A 55 3.03 -21.83 -6.85
N VAL A 56 1.72 -21.97 -6.98
CA VAL A 56 0.95 -21.40 -8.10
C VAL A 56 1.13 -19.89 -8.23
N THR A 57 1.31 -19.18 -7.11
CA THR A 57 1.58 -17.73 -7.09
C THR A 57 2.91 -17.39 -7.75
N ALA A 58 3.97 -18.14 -7.47
CA ALA A 58 5.28 -17.94 -8.10
C ALA A 58 5.24 -18.29 -9.60
N VAL A 59 4.53 -19.37 -9.99
CA VAL A 59 4.31 -19.69 -11.41
C VAL A 59 3.58 -18.57 -12.14
N ARG A 60 2.56 -17.96 -11.51
CA ARG A 60 1.82 -16.84 -12.07
C ARG A 60 2.71 -15.61 -12.23
N GLU A 61 3.48 -15.27 -11.21
CA GLU A 61 4.41 -14.15 -11.22
C GLU A 61 5.42 -14.30 -12.37
N VAL A 62 6.07 -15.45 -12.50
CA VAL A 62 6.99 -15.73 -13.61
C VAL A 62 6.29 -15.65 -14.98
N ARG A 63 5.10 -16.25 -15.11
CA ARG A 63 4.35 -16.23 -16.37
C ARG A 63 3.91 -14.84 -16.78
N ALA A 64 3.47 -14.00 -15.82
CA ALA A 64 3.09 -12.62 -16.08
C ALA A 64 4.31 -11.81 -16.50
N LEU A 65 5.38 -11.83 -15.71
CA LEU A 65 6.58 -11.03 -15.96
C LEU A 65 7.32 -11.42 -17.24
N ARG A 66 7.25 -12.68 -17.67
CA ARG A 66 7.81 -13.09 -18.97
C ARG A 66 7.08 -12.48 -20.18
N ARG A 67 5.85 -12.01 -20.01
CA ARG A 67 5.03 -11.36 -21.04
C ARG A 67 5.10 -9.84 -20.98
N LEU A 68 5.63 -9.29 -19.87
CA LEU A 68 5.69 -7.87 -19.62
C LEU A 68 7.13 -7.38 -19.77
N SER A 69 7.31 -6.36 -20.60
CA SER A 69 8.57 -5.65 -20.76
C SER A 69 8.23 -4.17 -20.90
N HIS A 70 8.38 -3.42 -19.80
CA HIS A 70 7.98 -2.02 -19.75
C HIS A 70 8.84 -1.26 -18.72
N PRO A 71 9.24 0.00 -18.97
CA PRO A 71 10.12 0.75 -18.06
C PRO A 71 9.55 0.92 -16.64
N ASN A 72 8.23 0.90 -16.48
CA ASN A 72 7.55 1.05 -15.18
C ASN A 72 7.07 -0.29 -14.58
N ILE A 73 7.56 -1.42 -15.07
CA ILE A 73 7.31 -2.76 -14.49
C ILE A 73 8.66 -3.37 -14.10
N VAL A 74 8.71 -4.02 -12.94
CA VAL A 74 9.94 -4.67 -12.45
C VAL A 74 10.39 -5.77 -13.41
N GLU A 75 11.68 -5.81 -13.72
CA GLU A 75 12.26 -6.84 -14.57
C GLU A 75 12.62 -8.08 -13.76
N LEU A 76 12.13 -9.25 -14.22
CA LEU A 76 12.58 -10.55 -13.74
C LEU A 76 13.86 -10.93 -14.48
N LEU A 77 14.99 -10.88 -13.79
CA LEU A 77 16.31 -11.12 -14.35
C LEU A 77 16.62 -12.62 -14.48
N ASP A 78 16.28 -13.40 -13.43
CA ASP A 78 16.60 -14.83 -13.40
C ASP A 78 15.64 -15.60 -12.47
N VAL A 79 15.64 -16.93 -12.63
CA VAL A 79 14.99 -17.90 -11.73
C VAL A 79 16.01 -18.98 -11.43
N CYS A 80 16.46 -19.09 -10.20
CA CYS A 80 17.50 -20.03 -9.79
C CYS A 80 17.09 -20.83 -8.55
N ALA A 81 17.78 -21.96 -8.34
CA ALA A 81 17.62 -22.80 -7.16
C ALA A 81 18.93 -22.81 -6.35
N ALA A 82 18.81 -22.92 -5.03
CA ALA A 82 19.94 -23.24 -4.17
C ALA A 82 20.33 -24.71 -4.33
N ALA A 83 21.57 -25.02 -4.02
CA ALA A 83 21.98 -26.42 -3.94
C ALA A 83 21.21 -27.15 -2.83
N PRO A 84 20.80 -28.41 -3.01
CA PRO A 84 20.23 -29.19 -1.93
C PRO A 84 21.19 -29.28 -0.76
N ALA A 85 20.66 -29.25 0.47
CA ALA A 85 21.49 -29.48 1.65
C ALA A 85 22.16 -30.87 1.57
N SER A 86 23.41 -30.97 1.99
CA SER A 86 24.16 -32.22 1.93
C SER A 86 23.39 -33.35 2.66
N GLY A 87 23.07 -34.45 1.92
CA GLY A 87 22.29 -35.58 2.44
C GLY A 87 20.77 -35.40 2.39
N SER A 88 20.25 -34.29 1.87
CA SER A 88 18.81 -34.11 1.67
C SER A 88 18.37 -34.59 0.30
N SER A 89 17.24 -35.34 0.25
CA SER A 89 16.55 -35.69 -0.99
C SER A 89 15.61 -34.58 -1.47
N SER A 90 15.41 -33.54 -0.65
CA SER A 90 14.54 -32.40 -0.98
C SER A 90 15.23 -31.44 -1.95
N PRO A 91 14.51 -30.91 -2.96
CA PRO A 91 15.05 -29.87 -3.82
C PRO A 91 15.42 -28.62 -2.99
N GLY A 92 16.49 -27.95 -3.39
CA GLY A 92 16.90 -26.69 -2.76
C GLY A 92 15.85 -25.60 -2.91
N ASP A 93 15.99 -24.56 -2.11
CA ASP A 93 15.12 -23.37 -2.17
C ASP A 93 15.15 -22.72 -3.56
N ALA A 94 14.00 -22.31 -4.05
CA ALA A 94 13.90 -21.57 -5.31
C ALA A 94 13.87 -20.04 -5.06
N TYR A 95 14.46 -19.30 -5.98
CA TYR A 95 14.54 -17.86 -5.90
C TYR A 95 14.18 -17.19 -7.23
N LEU A 96 13.48 -16.06 -7.14
CA LEU A 96 13.25 -15.14 -8.24
C LEU A 96 14.19 -13.96 -8.08
N ILE A 97 14.92 -13.61 -9.13
CA ILE A 97 15.91 -12.52 -9.11
C ILE A 97 15.35 -11.36 -9.93
N PHE A 98 15.23 -10.21 -9.29
CA PHE A 98 14.69 -8.98 -9.87
C PHE A 98 15.71 -7.86 -9.91
N GLU A 99 15.46 -6.85 -10.75
CA GLU A 99 16.14 -5.58 -10.60
C GLU A 99 15.89 -5.00 -9.20
N TYR A 100 16.89 -4.33 -8.63
CA TYR A 100 16.79 -3.74 -7.29
C TYR A 100 16.34 -2.29 -7.37
N ALA A 101 15.39 -1.94 -6.50
CA ALA A 101 15.00 -0.57 -6.21
C ALA A 101 15.22 -0.28 -4.72
N PRO A 102 15.81 0.86 -4.34
CA PRO A 102 16.14 1.15 -2.94
C PRO A 102 14.94 1.51 -2.06
N SER A 103 13.77 1.80 -2.64
CA SER A 103 12.57 2.19 -1.89
C SER A 103 11.32 1.64 -2.55
N ASP A 104 10.28 1.41 -1.74
CA ASP A 104 8.90 1.39 -2.21
C ASP A 104 8.20 2.73 -1.86
N LEU A 105 6.99 2.91 -2.35
CA LEU A 105 6.23 4.15 -2.12
C LEU A 105 5.85 4.32 -0.63
N THR A 106 5.65 3.23 0.13
CA THR A 106 5.42 3.29 1.59
C THR A 106 6.65 3.86 2.31
N GLY A 107 7.83 3.34 1.98
CA GLY A 107 9.10 3.84 2.52
C GLY A 107 9.37 5.27 2.11
N LEU A 108 9.16 5.61 0.84
CA LEU A 108 9.30 6.99 0.35
C LEU A 108 8.44 7.96 1.17
N LEU A 109 7.16 7.63 1.37
CA LEU A 109 6.23 8.49 2.11
C LEU A 109 6.57 8.57 3.61
N ALA A 110 7.02 7.48 4.23
CA ALA A 110 7.33 7.42 5.65
C ALA A 110 8.61 8.16 6.04
N TYR A 111 9.66 8.08 5.21
CA TYR A 111 10.97 8.65 5.53
C TYR A 111 11.22 10.01 4.91
N ARG A 112 10.32 10.50 4.08
CA ARG A 112 10.45 11.81 3.46
C ARG A 112 10.12 12.92 4.48
N LYS A 113 11.02 13.91 4.59
CA LYS A 113 10.82 15.07 5.50
C LYS A 113 9.71 16.01 5.02
N GLN A 114 9.46 16.06 3.72
CA GLN A 114 8.49 16.97 3.09
C GLN A 114 7.46 16.16 2.31
N LYS A 115 6.22 16.64 2.28
CA LYS A 115 5.17 16.06 1.42
C LYS A 115 5.57 16.13 -0.05
N LEU A 116 5.06 15.20 -0.84
CA LEU A 116 5.20 15.24 -2.30
C LEU A 116 4.55 16.51 -2.85
N LYS A 117 5.25 17.16 -3.78
CA LYS A 117 4.73 18.33 -4.50
C LYS A 117 3.81 17.87 -5.65
N PRO A 118 2.89 18.72 -6.12
CA PRO A 118 2.01 18.34 -7.24
C PRO A 118 2.72 17.80 -8.50
N PRO A 119 3.86 18.35 -8.96
CA PRO A 119 4.61 17.77 -10.07
C PRO A 119 5.12 16.36 -9.83
N GLU A 120 5.54 16.06 -8.59
CA GLU A 120 6.04 14.74 -8.20
C GLU A 120 4.89 13.72 -8.15
N ILE A 121 3.71 14.11 -7.61
CA ILE A 121 2.51 13.28 -7.60
C ILE A 121 2.09 12.97 -9.04
N LYS A 122 2.05 13.98 -9.92
CA LYS A 122 1.74 13.79 -11.35
C LYS A 122 2.71 12.81 -12.02
N CYS A 123 4.01 12.95 -11.75
CA CYS A 123 5.05 12.07 -12.29
C CYS A 123 4.83 10.62 -11.86
N LEU A 124 4.60 10.38 -10.56
CA LEU A 124 4.38 9.04 -10.01
C LEU A 124 3.09 8.40 -10.57
N ILE A 125 1.98 9.14 -10.55
CA ILE A 125 0.69 8.61 -11.03
C ILE A 125 0.70 8.36 -12.54
N LYS A 126 1.37 9.22 -13.33
CA LYS A 126 1.53 8.98 -14.77
C LYS A 126 2.32 7.71 -15.05
N GLN A 127 3.41 7.46 -14.32
CA GLN A 127 4.21 6.24 -14.46
C GLN A 127 3.41 5.00 -14.03
N LEU A 128 2.65 5.08 -12.93
CA LEU A 128 1.76 3.99 -12.49
C LEU A 128 0.69 3.69 -13.53
N ALA A 129 0.03 4.72 -14.08
CA ALA A 129 -0.99 4.56 -15.12
C ALA A 129 -0.41 3.92 -16.39
N ASN A 130 0.81 4.32 -16.81
CA ASN A 130 1.51 3.70 -17.95
C ASN A 130 1.79 2.21 -17.71
N ALA A 131 2.23 1.83 -16.51
CA ALA A 131 2.46 0.42 -16.17
C ALA A 131 1.17 -0.40 -16.22
N LEU A 132 0.09 0.14 -15.66
CA LEU A 132 -1.21 -0.52 -15.64
C LEU A 132 -1.82 -0.63 -17.03
N ASP A 133 -1.75 0.43 -17.82
CA ASP A 133 -2.23 0.44 -19.21
C ASP A 133 -1.55 -0.66 -20.02
N TYR A 134 -0.23 -0.77 -19.90
CA TYR A 134 0.52 -1.83 -20.57
C TYR A 134 0.09 -3.23 -20.09
N CYS A 135 -0.15 -3.43 -18.78
CA CYS A 135 -0.68 -4.70 -18.25
C CYS A 135 -2.06 -5.02 -18.83
N HIS A 136 -2.96 -4.03 -18.83
CA HIS A 136 -4.34 -4.19 -19.29
C HIS A 136 -4.42 -4.46 -20.80
N LEU A 137 -3.58 -3.81 -21.60
CA LEU A 137 -3.43 -4.10 -23.04
C LEU A 137 -2.90 -5.52 -23.30
N LYS A 138 -2.17 -6.12 -22.36
CA LYS A 138 -1.75 -7.53 -22.39
C LYS A 138 -2.76 -8.46 -21.72
N ASN A 139 -3.95 -7.97 -21.41
CA ASN A 139 -5.00 -8.69 -20.69
C ASN A 139 -4.52 -9.25 -19.34
N ILE A 140 -3.67 -8.53 -18.61
CA ILE A 140 -3.18 -8.90 -17.28
C ILE A 140 -3.75 -7.94 -16.26
N MET A 141 -4.51 -8.47 -15.29
CA MET A 141 -4.91 -7.77 -14.07
C MET A 141 -3.85 -8.00 -12.99
N HIS A 142 -3.43 -6.95 -12.30
CA HIS A 142 -2.45 -7.02 -11.21
C HIS A 142 -3.04 -7.61 -9.92
N ARG A 143 -4.14 -7.03 -9.45
CA ARG A 143 -4.97 -7.46 -8.31
C ARG A 143 -4.30 -7.43 -6.93
N ASP A 144 -3.19 -6.71 -6.76
CA ASP A 144 -2.63 -6.37 -5.44
C ASP A 144 -1.88 -5.03 -5.47
N LEU A 145 -2.52 -4.00 -6.04
CA LEU A 145 -1.97 -2.65 -6.02
C LEU A 145 -2.06 -2.06 -4.63
N LYS A 146 -0.91 -1.62 -4.13
CA LYS A 146 -0.71 -0.92 -2.86
C LYS A 146 0.65 -0.20 -2.89
N PRO A 147 0.90 0.79 -2.03
CA PRO A 147 2.15 1.54 -2.03
C PRO A 147 3.42 0.69 -1.91
N SER A 148 3.38 -0.42 -1.14
CA SER A 148 4.55 -1.32 -1.02
C SER A 148 4.84 -2.17 -2.25
N ASN A 149 3.90 -2.28 -3.20
CA ASN A 149 4.10 -2.94 -4.49
C ASN A 149 4.46 -1.94 -5.61
N VAL A 150 4.70 -0.67 -5.25
CA VAL A 150 5.16 0.40 -6.13
C VAL A 150 6.58 0.77 -5.72
N LEU A 151 7.57 0.23 -6.41
CA LEU A 151 8.99 0.47 -6.15
C LEU A 151 9.44 1.79 -6.79
N ILE A 152 10.43 2.43 -6.18
CA ILE A 152 11.05 3.66 -6.69
C ILE A 152 12.54 3.43 -6.82
N THR A 153 13.07 3.55 -8.04
CA THR A 153 14.51 3.40 -8.33
C THR A 153 15.31 4.61 -7.81
N ALA A 154 16.63 4.46 -7.74
CA ALA A 154 17.53 5.57 -7.41
C ALA A 154 17.42 6.78 -8.35
N LYS A 155 16.84 6.58 -9.54
CA LYS A 155 16.57 7.63 -10.54
C LYS A 155 15.16 8.22 -10.43
N GLY A 156 14.37 7.83 -9.41
CA GLY A 156 12.98 8.27 -9.24
C GLY A 156 11.99 7.60 -10.20
N GLU A 157 12.41 6.58 -10.94
CA GLU A 157 11.55 5.80 -11.81
C GLU A 157 10.68 4.87 -10.98
N LEU A 158 9.38 4.81 -11.29
CA LEU A 158 8.45 3.87 -10.68
C LEU A 158 8.56 2.50 -11.36
N LYS A 159 8.54 1.44 -10.55
CA LYS A 159 8.50 0.04 -10.99
C LYS A 159 7.39 -0.71 -10.26
N LEU A 160 6.35 -1.13 -10.98
CA LEU A 160 5.29 -1.97 -10.44
C LEU A 160 5.81 -3.39 -10.23
N CYS A 161 5.60 -3.98 -9.05
CA CYS A 161 6.11 -5.31 -8.69
C CYS A 161 5.04 -6.20 -8.06
N ASP A 162 5.39 -7.44 -7.76
CA ASP A 162 4.56 -8.47 -7.11
C ASP A 162 3.32 -8.90 -7.90
N PHE A 163 3.57 -9.59 -9.00
CA PHE A 163 2.53 -10.19 -9.87
C PHE A 163 2.01 -11.56 -9.39
N GLY A 164 2.25 -11.94 -8.12
CA GLY A 164 1.85 -13.23 -7.55
C GLY A 164 0.33 -13.45 -7.53
N LEU A 165 -0.46 -12.38 -7.42
CA LEU A 165 -1.92 -12.42 -7.50
C LEU A 165 -2.46 -12.09 -8.89
N SER A 166 -1.60 -11.80 -9.87
CA SER A 166 -2.05 -11.42 -11.22
C SER A 166 -2.83 -12.52 -11.93
N ARG A 167 -3.69 -12.12 -12.86
CA ARG A 167 -4.48 -13.02 -13.70
C ARG A 167 -4.57 -12.51 -15.13
N LEU A 168 -4.51 -13.45 -16.05
CA LEU A 168 -4.93 -13.18 -17.42
C LEU A 168 -6.45 -12.99 -17.42
N PHE A 169 -6.89 -11.88 -17.98
CA PHE A 169 -8.28 -11.63 -18.30
C PHE A 169 -8.59 -12.28 -19.65
N SER A 170 -9.45 -13.29 -19.64
CA SER A 170 -9.86 -14.02 -20.85
C SER A 170 -11.37 -14.04 -21.04
N GLY A 171 -12.04 -12.97 -20.60
CA GLY A 171 -13.50 -12.86 -20.59
C GLY A 171 -14.14 -13.09 -19.22
N PRO A 172 -15.46 -13.20 -19.14
CA PRO A 172 -16.17 -13.35 -17.87
C PRO A 172 -15.75 -14.64 -17.18
N GLY A 173 -14.79 -14.50 -16.24
CA GLY A 173 -14.24 -15.59 -15.43
C GLY A 173 -14.76 -15.55 -14.01
N ASN A 174 -14.80 -16.70 -13.35
CA ASN A 174 -15.10 -16.79 -11.92
C ASN A 174 -13.81 -16.54 -11.14
N TYR A 175 -13.58 -15.29 -10.74
CA TYR A 175 -12.39 -14.87 -10.03
C TYR A 175 -12.57 -14.89 -8.51
N SER A 176 -11.45 -15.00 -7.76
CA SER A 176 -11.45 -14.90 -6.30
C SER A 176 -11.76 -13.46 -5.86
N THR A 177 -12.66 -13.32 -4.89
CA THR A 177 -13.00 -12.02 -4.28
C THR A 177 -12.03 -11.60 -3.17
N ARG A 178 -11.33 -12.58 -2.56
CA ARG A 178 -10.34 -12.34 -1.48
C ARG A 178 -8.95 -12.05 -2.05
N VAL A 179 -8.89 -11.10 -2.95
CA VAL A 179 -7.66 -10.52 -3.51
C VAL A 179 -7.65 -9.04 -3.21
N ILE A 180 -6.55 -8.37 -3.49
CA ILE A 180 -6.29 -6.95 -3.19
C ILE A 180 -6.25 -6.70 -1.67
N THR A 181 -5.23 -6.02 -1.23
CA THR A 181 -5.07 -5.57 0.16
C THR A 181 -6.27 -4.72 0.56
N LEU A 182 -6.83 -4.99 1.74
CA LEU A 182 -8.15 -4.53 2.17
C LEU A 182 -8.42 -3.03 1.95
N TRP A 183 -7.45 -2.18 2.25
CA TRP A 183 -7.61 -0.72 2.13
C TRP A 183 -7.70 -0.20 0.68
N TYR A 184 -7.30 -1.02 -0.29
CA TYR A 184 -7.27 -0.71 -1.73
C TYR A 184 -8.28 -1.53 -2.52
N ARG A 185 -9.12 -2.33 -1.82
CA ARG A 185 -10.10 -3.23 -2.44
C ARG A 185 -11.33 -2.46 -2.89
N PRO A 186 -11.77 -2.62 -4.15
CA PRO A 186 -12.93 -1.92 -4.67
C PRO A 186 -14.26 -2.45 -4.10
N PRO A 187 -15.33 -1.64 -4.15
CA PRO A 187 -16.62 -2.00 -3.57
C PRO A 187 -17.24 -3.27 -4.15
N GLU A 188 -17.13 -3.51 -5.45
CA GLU A 188 -17.63 -4.74 -6.09
C GLU A 188 -17.00 -6.01 -5.50
N LEU A 189 -15.72 -6.00 -5.16
CA LEU A 189 -15.05 -7.14 -4.52
C LEU A 189 -15.45 -7.30 -3.05
N LEU A 190 -15.64 -6.21 -2.33
CA LEU A 190 -16.16 -6.23 -0.96
C LEU A 190 -17.58 -6.81 -0.92
N LEU A 191 -18.38 -6.50 -1.93
CA LEU A 191 -19.75 -7.03 -2.10
C LEU A 191 -19.78 -8.47 -2.65
N GLY A 192 -18.64 -9.05 -3.01
CA GLY A 192 -18.53 -10.45 -3.40
C GLY A 192 -18.68 -10.72 -4.89
N ALA A 193 -18.44 -9.74 -5.76
CA ALA A 193 -18.44 -9.94 -7.21
C ALA A 193 -17.38 -10.96 -7.63
N ARG A 194 -17.78 -11.99 -8.35
CA ARG A 194 -16.89 -12.99 -8.94
C ARG A 194 -16.55 -12.73 -10.40
N HIS A 195 -17.37 -11.92 -11.06
CA HIS A 195 -17.15 -11.44 -12.43
C HIS A 195 -16.73 -9.98 -12.32
N TYR A 196 -15.48 -9.70 -12.67
CA TYR A 196 -14.89 -8.36 -12.67
C TYR A 196 -13.74 -8.32 -13.66
N ASP A 197 -13.30 -7.14 -14.01
CA ASP A 197 -12.23 -6.90 -14.96
C ASP A 197 -11.08 -6.06 -14.39
N HIS A 198 -10.24 -5.52 -15.26
CA HIS A 198 -9.07 -4.71 -14.92
C HIS A 198 -9.39 -3.38 -14.21
N ARG A 199 -10.64 -2.94 -14.18
CA ARG A 199 -11.07 -1.72 -13.47
C ARG A 199 -10.90 -1.82 -11.95
N VAL A 200 -10.73 -3.04 -11.41
CA VAL A 200 -10.34 -3.22 -9.99
C VAL A 200 -8.95 -2.63 -9.69
N ASP A 201 -8.03 -2.69 -10.66
CA ASP A 201 -6.70 -2.09 -10.52
C ASP A 201 -6.77 -0.55 -10.60
N VAL A 202 -7.70 0.00 -11.40
CA VAL A 202 -7.91 1.46 -11.48
C VAL A 202 -8.43 2.02 -10.16
N TRP A 203 -9.35 1.32 -9.49
CA TRP A 203 -9.77 1.69 -8.12
C TRP A 203 -8.60 1.73 -7.15
N SER A 204 -7.79 0.67 -7.15
CA SER A 204 -6.62 0.58 -6.25
C SER A 204 -5.59 1.69 -6.55
N ALA A 205 -5.36 2.02 -7.83
CA ALA A 205 -4.53 3.15 -8.25
C ALA A 205 -5.14 4.49 -7.81
N GLY A 206 -6.46 4.64 -7.87
CA GLY A 206 -7.20 5.78 -7.32
C GLY A 206 -7.01 5.94 -5.81
N CYS A 207 -7.02 4.82 -5.06
CA CYS A 207 -6.71 4.85 -3.63
C CYS A 207 -5.28 5.33 -3.36
N ILE A 208 -4.30 4.86 -4.15
CA ILE A 208 -2.91 5.34 -4.06
C ILE A 208 -2.83 6.83 -4.41
N PHE A 209 -3.49 7.26 -5.49
CA PHE A 209 -3.52 8.69 -5.86
C PHE A 209 -4.11 9.56 -4.75
N GLY A 210 -5.26 9.17 -4.20
CA GLY A 210 -5.88 9.87 -3.09
C GLY A 210 -4.99 9.91 -1.83
N GLU A 211 -4.25 8.81 -1.55
CA GLU A 211 -3.28 8.76 -0.46
C GLU A 211 -2.13 9.75 -0.66
N LEU A 212 -1.61 9.89 -1.89
CA LEU A 212 -0.59 10.89 -2.22
C LEU A 212 -1.09 12.32 -2.03
N LEU A 213 -2.35 12.60 -2.38
CA LEU A 213 -2.98 13.91 -2.19
C LEU A 213 -3.27 14.19 -0.71
N ALA A 214 -3.84 13.23 0.02
CA ALA A 214 -4.24 13.39 1.42
C ALA A 214 -3.04 13.33 2.39
N GLY A 215 -2.00 12.56 2.04
CA GLY A 215 -0.85 12.25 2.89
C GLY A 215 -1.10 11.10 3.89
N HIS A 216 -2.19 10.37 3.72
CA HIS A 216 -2.54 9.18 4.51
C HIS A 216 -3.49 8.27 3.70
N PRO A 217 -3.57 6.95 4.00
CA PRO A 217 -4.50 6.04 3.34
C PRO A 217 -5.95 6.53 3.40
N LEU A 218 -6.72 6.28 2.32
CA LEU A 218 -8.11 6.74 2.26
C LEU A 218 -9.04 5.91 3.14
N PHE A 219 -8.86 4.60 3.20
CA PHE A 219 -9.78 3.65 3.83
C PHE A 219 -9.07 2.71 4.82
N PRO A 220 -8.33 3.22 5.86
CA PRO A 220 -7.47 2.43 6.73
C PRO A 220 -8.27 1.73 7.84
N GLU A 221 -9.17 0.83 7.48
CA GLU A 221 -10.03 0.11 8.39
C GLU A 221 -9.63 -1.38 8.52
N SER A 222 -10.02 -2.01 9.63
CA SER A 222 -9.59 -3.36 10.00
C SER A 222 -10.49 -4.48 9.47
N SER A 223 -11.67 -4.17 8.95
CA SER A 223 -12.62 -5.16 8.44
C SER A 223 -13.28 -4.71 7.14
N GLU A 224 -13.71 -5.68 6.32
CA GLU A 224 -14.39 -5.43 5.04
C GLU A 224 -15.62 -4.53 5.21
N VAL A 225 -16.43 -4.77 6.24
CA VAL A 225 -17.62 -3.96 6.54
C VAL A 225 -17.24 -2.51 6.80
N ARG A 226 -16.21 -2.28 7.63
CA ARG A 226 -15.76 -0.91 7.96
C ARG A 226 -15.12 -0.20 6.77
N VAL A 227 -14.35 -0.93 5.93
CA VAL A 227 -13.83 -0.36 4.70
C VAL A 227 -14.96 0.07 3.78
N PHE A 228 -15.99 -0.77 3.61
CA PHE A 228 -17.14 -0.44 2.78
C PHE A 228 -17.91 0.78 3.33
N GLN A 229 -18.18 0.81 4.65
CA GLN A 229 -18.79 1.97 5.30
C GLN A 229 -17.95 3.24 5.08
N LYS A 230 -16.63 3.15 5.21
CA LYS A 230 -15.73 4.28 4.97
C LYS A 230 -15.73 4.74 3.51
N ILE A 231 -15.88 3.83 2.55
CA ILE A 231 -16.09 4.17 1.14
C ILE A 231 -17.41 4.93 0.99
N CYS A 232 -18.52 4.44 1.58
CA CYS A 232 -19.81 5.14 1.54
C CYS A 232 -19.72 6.56 2.09
N GLU A 233 -19.09 6.73 3.26
CA GLU A 233 -18.92 8.03 3.91
C GLU A 233 -18.08 8.99 3.07
N ARG A 234 -16.93 8.54 2.59
CA ARG A 234 -15.94 9.39 1.93
C ARG A 234 -16.23 9.68 0.47
N CYS A 235 -16.89 8.74 -0.22
CA CYS A 235 -17.28 8.93 -1.63
C CYS A 235 -18.71 9.48 -1.79
N GLY A 236 -19.38 9.85 -0.68
CA GLY A 236 -20.71 10.46 -0.73
C GLY A 236 -21.84 9.49 -1.08
N ALA A 237 -21.68 8.19 -0.81
CA ALA A 237 -22.63 7.14 -1.18
C ALA A 237 -23.37 6.56 0.05
N THR A 238 -23.86 7.42 0.92
CA THR A 238 -24.53 7.05 2.18
C THR A 238 -25.98 6.57 2.00
N SER A 239 -26.61 6.88 0.85
CA SER A 239 -27.94 6.37 0.47
C SER A 239 -27.83 5.16 -0.44
N GLN A 240 -28.74 4.18 -0.25
CA GLN A 240 -28.83 3.02 -1.16
C GLN A 240 -29.20 3.42 -2.59
N GLU A 241 -29.87 4.53 -2.77
CA GLU A 241 -30.28 5.04 -4.10
C GLU A 241 -29.10 5.41 -4.98
N THR A 242 -27.96 5.81 -4.38
CA THR A 242 -26.74 6.19 -5.11
C THR A 242 -25.99 5.00 -5.69
N TRP A 243 -26.35 3.77 -5.30
CA TRP A 243 -25.65 2.56 -5.73
C TRP A 243 -26.27 1.94 -6.97
N PRO A 244 -25.44 1.46 -7.94
CA PRO A 244 -25.90 0.72 -9.12
C PRO A 244 -26.70 -0.53 -8.74
N GLN A 245 -27.71 -0.86 -9.53
CA GLN A 245 -28.55 -2.05 -9.29
C GLN A 245 -27.73 -3.35 -9.38
N GLU A 246 -26.75 -3.39 -10.24
CA GLU A 246 -25.81 -4.51 -10.41
C GLU A 246 -25.06 -4.81 -9.10
N LEU A 247 -24.60 -3.79 -8.40
CA LEU A 247 -23.92 -3.95 -7.10
C LEU A 247 -24.90 -4.35 -5.98
N LYS A 248 -26.15 -3.90 -6.04
CA LYS A 248 -27.21 -4.29 -5.08
C LYS A 248 -27.57 -5.77 -5.20
N SER A 249 -27.35 -6.40 -6.34
CA SER A 249 -27.60 -7.83 -6.56
C SER A 249 -26.47 -8.74 -6.06
N LEU A 250 -25.36 -8.18 -5.59
CA LEU A 250 -24.19 -8.96 -5.17
C LEU A 250 -24.40 -9.66 -3.80
N PRO A 251 -23.75 -10.81 -3.57
CA PRO A 251 -24.03 -11.69 -2.42
C PRO A 251 -23.89 -11.05 -1.04
N GLN A 252 -23.08 -10.01 -0.90
CA GLN A 252 -22.84 -9.36 0.39
C GLN A 252 -23.60 -8.04 0.55
N TRP A 253 -24.43 -7.64 -0.42
CA TRP A 253 -25.13 -6.35 -0.39
C TRP A 253 -25.95 -6.16 0.89
N ASP A 254 -26.82 -7.10 1.24
CA ASP A 254 -27.72 -6.98 2.42
C ASP A 254 -26.94 -6.78 3.73
N LYS A 255 -25.72 -7.34 3.79
CA LYS A 255 -24.83 -7.20 4.95
C LYS A 255 -24.12 -5.86 5.01
N PHE A 256 -23.78 -5.27 3.87
CA PHE A 256 -22.94 -4.10 3.74
C PHE A 256 -23.72 -2.83 3.39
N ALA A 257 -24.94 -2.95 2.84
CA ALA A 257 -25.74 -1.82 2.36
C ALA A 257 -25.77 -0.68 3.38
N PRO A 258 -25.61 0.58 2.92
CA PRO A 258 -25.72 1.72 3.81
C PRO A 258 -27.12 1.78 4.41
N ARG A 259 -27.22 1.88 5.73
CA ARG A 259 -28.49 1.87 6.47
C ARG A 259 -29.11 3.25 6.66
N GLY A 260 -28.74 4.22 5.82
CA GLY A 260 -29.12 5.62 5.99
C GLY A 260 -28.24 6.31 7.05
N ALA A 261 -28.06 7.58 6.92
CA ALA A 261 -27.48 8.37 8.00
C ALA A 261 -28.56 8.57 9.06
N ASP A 262 -28.60 7.71 10.10
CA ASP A 262 -29.26 8.06 11.34
C ASP A 262 -28.49 9.24 11.94
N GLY A 263 -28.84 10.47 11.51
CA GLY A 263 -28.54 11.74 12.20
C GLY A 263 -27.11 12.08 12.61
N GLU A 264 -26.14 11.20 12.51
CA GLU A 264 -24.79 11.43 12.99
C GLU A 264 -23.81 11.59 11.82
N ASN A 265 -23.43 12.84 11.64
CA ASN A 265 -22.26 13.35 10.93
C ASN A 265 -21.98 12.69 9.57
N PRO A 266 -22.44 13.25 8.44
CA PRO A 266 -21.96 12.81 7.14
C PRO A 266 -20.44 12.96 7.16
N GLY A 267 -19.73 11.82 7.18
CA GLY A 267 -18.26 11.78 7.21
C GLY A 267 -17.71 12.79 6.21
N THR A 268 -16.57 13.37 6.53
CA THR A 268 -15.91 14.37 5.67
C THR A 268 -15.78 13.83 4.26
N ASP A 269 -16.52 14.43 3.31
CA ASP A 269 -16.39 14.15 1.89
C ASP A 269 -14.94 14.42 1.49
N ILE A 270 -14.21 13.36 1.15
CA ILE A 270 -12.79 13.46 0.81
C ILE A 270 -12.57 14.41 -0.38
N TYR A 271 -13.52 14.46 -1.29
CA TYR A 271 -13.42 15.32 -2.47
C TYR A 271 -13.45 16.81 -2.08
N ARG A 272 -14.26 17.17 -1.08
CA ARG A 272 -14.33 18.54 -0.57
C ARG A 272 -13.01 18.96 0.07
N ASP A 273 -12.43 18.10 0.92
CA ASP A 273 -11.17 18.39 1.59
C ASP A 273 -10.01 18.52 0.61
N LEU A 274 -9.96 17.65 -0.39
CA LEU A 274 -8.92 17.64 -1.42
C LEU A 274 -9.12 18.76 -2.45
N LEU A 275 -10.38 19.15 -2.74
CA LEU A 275 -10.71 20.27 -3.63
C LEU A 275 -10.04 21.57 -3.19
N LEU A 276 -10.12 21.88 -1.89
CA LEU A 276 -9.52 23.08 -1.32
C LEU A 276 -7.98 23.09 -1.40
N LYS A 277 -7.35 21.90 -1.40
CA LYS A 277 -5.89 21.76 -1.37
C LYS A 277 -5.25 21.59 -2.75
N HIS A 278 -5.93 20.88 -3.64
CA HIS A 278 -5.34 20.40 -4.90
C HIS A 278 -6.09 20.86 -6.16
N GLY A 279 -7.24 21.54 -5.98
CA GLY A 279 -8.05 22.08 -7.07
C GLY A 279 -8.97 21.04 -7.72
N GLU A 280 -9.88 21.54 -8.55
CA GLU A 280 -10.96 20.77 -9.17
C GLU A 280 -10.45 19.64 -10.07
N VAL A 281 -9.42 19.87 -10.86
CA VAL A 281 -8.95 18.90 -11.86
C VAL A 281 -8.30 17.66 -11.24
N ALA A 282 -7.64 17.82 -10.09
CA ALA A 282 -7.10 16.67 -9.35
C ALA A 282 -8.23 15.83 -8.73
N VAL A 283 -9.26 16.50 -8.20
CA VAL A 283 -10.43 15.84 -7.62
C VAL A 283 -11.28 15.17 -8.70
N ASP A 284 -11.39 15.76 -9.88
CA ASP A 284 -12.09 15.20 -11.03
C ASP A 284 -11.48 13.84 -11.45
N LEU A 285 -10.14 13.79 -11.61
CA LEU A 285 -9.45 12.52 -11.86
C LEU A 285 -9.66 11.50 -10.74
N LEU A 286 -9.58 11.95 -9.47
CA LEU A 286 -9.79 11.07 -8.33
C LEU A 286 -11.21 10.48 -8.32
N ARG A 287 -12.23 11.29 -8.59
CA ARG A 287 -13.63 10.83 -8.71
C ARG A 287 -13.79 9.82 -9.83
N GLY A 288 -13.17 10.05 -10.98
CA GLY A 288 -13.18 9.11 -12.09
C GLY A 288 -12.59 7.75 -11.73
N THR A 289 -11.49 7.73 -10.97
CA THR A 289 -10.84 6.48 -10.53
C THR A 289 -11.56 5.79 -9.38
N LEU A 290 -12.21 6.54 -8.49
CA LEU A 290 -13.00 6.04 -7.36
C LEU A 290 -14.51 6.01 -7.65
N GLN A 291 -14.88 5.85 -8.92
CA GLN A 291 -16.28 5.63 -9.30
C GLN A 291 -16.77 4.28 -8.76
N LEU A 292 -17.91 4.32 -8.05
CA LEU A 292 -18.47 3.13 -7.40
C LEU A 292 -18.91 2.09 -8.43
N ASP A 293 -19.56 2.56 -9.48
CA ASP A 293 -19.92 1.73 -10.62
C ASP A 293 -18.67 1.40 -11.45
N PRO A 294 -18.24 0.13 -11.51
CA PRO A 294 -17.08 -0.24 -12.30
C PRO A 294 -17.27 0.05 -13.81
N GLU A 295 -18.52 0.04 -14.34
CA GLU A 295 -18.78 0.34 -15.75
C GLU A 295 -18.58 1.82 -16.09
N LEU A 296 -18.80 2.71 -15.11
CA LEU A 296 -18.58 4.15 -15.26
C LEU A 296 -17.17 4.58 -14.82
N ARG A 297 -16.41 3.68 -14.18
CA ARG A 297 -15.05 3.96 -13.72
C ARG A 297 -14.13 4.19 -14.90
N ILE A 298 -13.39 5.30 -14.90
CA ILE A 298 -12.41 5.64 -15.93
C ILE A 298 -11.42 4.48 -16.11
N ASP A 299 -11.06 4.16 -17.35
CA ASP A 299 -10.02 3.19 -17.65
C ASP A 299 -8.61 3.83 -17.64
N THR A 300 -7.57 3.03 -17.83
CA THR A 300 -6.18 3.51 -17.82
C THR A 300 -5.89 4.49 -18.94
N GLN A 301 -6.49 4.34 -20.10
CA GLN A 301 -6.36 5.28 -21.23
C GLN A 301 -6.98 6.64 -20.88
N GLY A 302 -8.19 6.62 -20.30
CA GLY A 302 -8.85 7.83 -19.82
C GLY A 302 -8.05 8.53 -18.73
N VAL A 303 -7.43 7.77 -17.79
CA VAL A 303 -6.51 8.34 -16.80
C VAL A 303 -5.35 9.05 -17.49
N LEU A 304 -4.67 8.41 -18.43
CA LEU A 304 -3.49 8.97 -19.13
C LEU A 304 -3.83 10.22 -19.96
N GLN A 305 -5.03 10.28 -20.53
CA GLN A 305 -5.52 11.40 -21.34
C GLN A 305 -6.17 12.50 -20.52
N HIS A 306 -6.31 12.31 -19.20
CA HIS A 306 -7.01 13.27 -18.35
C HIS A 306 -6.28 14.62 -18.29
N ARG A 307 -7.06 15.73 -18.32
CA ARG A 307 -6.57 17.12 -18.28
C ARG A 307 -5.66 17.41 -17.07
N PHE A 308 -5.70 16.58 -16.02
CA PHE A 308 -4.81 16.68 -14.86
C PHE A 308 -3.33 16.68 -15.24
N PHE A 309 -2.93 15.90 -16.25
CA PHE A 309 -1.54 15.82 -16.68
C PHE A 309 -1.13 16.93 -17.66
N ALA A 310 -2.09 17.61 -18.27
CA ALA A 310 -1.85 18.73 -19.20
C ALA A 310 -1.88 20.10 -18.51
N GLN A 311 -2.42 20.20 -17.27
CA GLN A 311 -2.52 21.45 -16.52
C GLN A 311 -1.25 21.71 -15.71
N GLU A 312 -0.84 23.00 -15.63
CA GLU A 312 0.24 23.42 -14.73
C GLU A 312 -0.12 23.22 -13.23
N PRO A 313 0.87 22.91 -12.36
CA PRO A 313 2.23 22.59 -12.73
C PRO A 313 2.32 21.23 -13.42
N LEU A 314 3.11 21.10 -14.47
CA LEU A 314 3.32 19.83 -15.20
C LEU A 314 4.02 18.79 -14.32
N ALA A 315 3.97 17.51 -14.76
CA ALA A 315 4.73 16.45 -14.11
C ALA A 315 6.24 16.76 -14.18
N CYS A 316 6.94 16.55 -13.08
CA CYS A 316 8.41 16.65 -13.08
C CYS A 316 9.06 15.44 -13.79
N GLN A 317 10.36 15.54 -14.06
CA GLN A 317 11.11 14.37 -14.49
C GLN A 317 11.29 13.39 -13.32
N PRO A 318 11.34 12.06 -13.57
CA PRO A 318 11.59 11.09 -12.50
C PRO A 318 12.82 11.40 -11.66
N SER A 319 13.92 11.87 -12.27
CA SER A 319 15.18 12.24 -11.60
C SER A 319 15.05 13.37 -10.57
N GLU A 320 13.96 14.12 -10.60
CA GLU A 320 13.67 15.19 -9.64
C GLU A 320 13.00 14.66 -8.36
N ILE A 321 12.47 13.41 -8.40
CA ILE A 321 11.92 12.73 -7.22
C ILE A 321 13.07 12.29 -6.33
N LYS A 322 13.32 13.05 -5.26
CA LYS A 322 14.40 12.73 -4.33
C LYS A 322 13.96 11.62 -3.38
N ILE A 323 14.64 10.49 -3.44
CA ILE A 323 14.67 9.49 -2.37
C ILE A 323 15.75 9.89 -1.36
N ASN A 324 15.57 9.57 -0.06
CA ASN A 324 16.48 10.06 0.99
C ASN A 324 17.92 9.65 0.68
N ASP A 325 18.35 8.46 0.98
CA ASP A 325 19.69 7.97 0.62
C ASP A 325 19.53 6.69 -0.21
N PRO A 326 19.91 6.70 -1.52
CA PRO A 326 19.80 5.52 -2.37
C PRO A 326 20.60 4.30 -1.88
N ARG A 327 21.54 4.50 -0.95
CA ARG A 327 22.34 3.44 -0.36
C ARG A 327 21.62 2.71 0.78
N LEU A 328 20.61 3.35 1.37
CA LEU A 328 19.79 2.79 2.42
C LEU A 328 18.51 2.18 1.83
N SER A 329 18.16 1.00 2.29
CA SER A 329 16.85 0.41 2.00
C SER A 329 15.76 1.19 2.74
N CYS A 330 14.70 1.56 2.05
CA CYS A 330 13.55 2.28 2.59
C CYS A 330 12.26 1.60 2.10
N HIS A 331 12.01 0.38 2.57
CA HIS A 331 10.82 -0.39 2.20
C HIS A 331 9.81 -0.47 3.35
N GLU A 332 8.62 -0.95 3.07
CA GLU A 332 7.54 -1.14 4.06
C GLU A 332 8.03 -1.89 5.31
N LEU A 333 8.87 -2.91 5.15
CA LEU A 333 9.42 -3.70 6.27
C LEU A 333 10.30 -2.84 7.19
N ASP A 334 11.12 -1.95 6.62
CA ASP A 334 11.95 -1.03 7.40
C ASP A 334 11.08 -0.03 8.18
N VAL A 335 9.99 0.45 7.58
CA VAL A 335 8.99 1.30 8.25
C VAL A 335 8.33 0.57 9.41
N LYS A 336 7.95 -0.69 9.23
CA LYS A 336 7.37 -1.52 10.30
C LYS A 336 8.35 -1.69 11.46
N ARG A 337 9.58 -2.11 11.17
CA ARG A 337 10.65 -2.30 12.19
C ARG A 337 10.93 -0.99 12.95
N HIS A 338 10.98 0.12 12.26
CA HIS A 338 11.19 1.42 12.90
C HIS A 338 10.03 1.80 13.84
N ARG A 339 8.77 1.59 13.42
CA ARG A 339 7.58 1.84 14.24
C ARG A 339 7.53 0.94 15.47
N GLU A 340 7.87 -0.34 15.35
CA GLU A 340 7.94 -1.29 16.45
C GLU A 340 8.98 -0.85 17.47
N LYS A 341 10.19 -0.50 17.03
CA LYS A 341 11.24 0.01 17.90
C LYS A 341 10.81 1.27 18.65
N LEU A 342 10.19 2.23 17.98
CA LEU A 342 9.68 3.44 18.61
C LEU A 342 8.60 3.15 19.67
N ARG A 343 7.79 2.10 19.44
CA ARG A 343 6.78 1.67 20.42
C ARG A 343 7.43 1.07 21.65
N GLU A 344 8.39 0.17 21.46
CA GLU A 344 9.17 -0.44 22.55
C GLU A 344 9.91 0.61 23.38
N ASP A 345 10.57 1.58 22.74
CA ASP A 345 11.25 2.67 23.41
C ASP A 345 10.29 3.53 24.26
N ARG A 346 9.08 3.81 23.75
CA ARG A 346 8.04 4.54 24.48
C ARG A 346 7.51 3.75 25.68
N GLU A 347 7.30 2.45 25.53
CA GLU A 347 6.86 1.57 26.61
C GLU A 347 7.92 1.47 27.71
N ALA A 348 9.19 1.30 27.34
CA ALA A 348 10.33 1.29 28.28
C ALA A 348 10.43 2.61 29.06
N LEU A 349 10.28 3.76 28.36
CA LEU A 349 10.31 5.07 29.00
C LEU A 349 9.15 5.25 30.01
N ARG A 350 7.95 4.80 29.66
CA ARG A 350 6.79 4.82 30.57
C ARG A 350 7.01 3.96 31.81
N GLN A 351 7.59 2.76 31.65
CA GLN A 351 7.92 1.88 32.77
C GLN A 351 8.97 2.51 33.71
N GLN A 352 10.02 3.13 33.17
CA GLN A 352 11.03 3.85 33.93
C GLN A 352 10.43 5.03 34.71
N GLN A 353 9.52 5.80 34.09
CA GLN A 353 8.84 6.91 34.77
C GLN A 353 7.90 6.42 35.87
N SER A 354 7.20 5.30 35.67
CA SER A 354 6.35 4.66 36.67
C SER A 354 7.18 4.18 37.90
N GLN A 355 8.31 3.51 37.65
CA GLN A 355 9.23 3.07 38.72
C GLN A 355 9.84 4.25 39.49
N LYS A 356 10.20 5.34 38.80
CA LYS A 356 10.69 6.55 39.48
C LYS A 356 9.62 7.22 40.35
N ARG A 357 8.34 7.18 39.93
CA ARG A 357 7.22 7.70 40.74
C ARG A 357 6.92 6.84 41.95
N SER A 358 7.04 5.53 41.87
CA SER A 358 6.85 4.61 42.99
C SER A 358 8.04 4.60 43.95
N ALA A 359 9.23 4.97 43.49
CA ALA A 359 10.46 5.05 44.32
C ALA A 359 10.69 6.42 44.98
N ALA A 360 9.85 7.43 44.71
CA ALA A 360 9.92 8.72 45.39
C ALA A 360 9.48 8.55 46.85
N PRO A 361 10.32 8.86 47.87
CA PRO A 361 9.94 8.72 49.29
C PRO A 361 8.78 9.68 49.56
N GLY A 362 7.72 9.13 50.22
CA GLY A 362 6.54 9.89 50.60
C GLY A 362 6.93 11.13 51.42
N ALA A 363 6.50 12.28 50.98
CA ALA A 363 6.59 13.49 51.78
C ALA A 363 5.84 13.24 53.09
N ALA A 364 6.57 13.36 54.18
CA ALA A 364 6.10 13.15 55.54
C ALA A 364 4.80 13.95 55.77
N GLN A 365 3.79 13.27 56.29
CA GLN A 365 2.64 13.88 56.94
C GLN A 365 3.13 14.69 58.14
N ALA A 366 3.19 16.01 57.99
CA ALA A 366 3.25 16.91 59.10
C ALA A 366 1.84 17.00 59.71
N GLY A 367 1.63 16.30 60.85
CA GLY A 367 0.45 16.45 61.66
C GLY A 367 0.38 17.86 62.24
N GLY A 368 -0.74 18.54 62.03
CA GLY A 368 -1.14 19.76 62.72
C GLY A 368 -2.60 19.63 63.10
N GLN A 369 -2.87 19.56 64.40
CA GLN A 369 -4.20 19.52 64.99
C GLN A 369 -5.02 20.79 64.72
N PRO A 370 -6.34 20.73 64.78
CA PRO A 370 -7.21 21.86 64.44
C PRO A 370 -7.43 22.77 65.64
N GLY A 371 -7.15 24.06 65.47
CA GLY A 371 -7.63 25.11 66.35
C GLY A 371 -8.95 25.64 65.78
N ALA A 372 -9.99 25.57 66.58
CA ALA A 372 -11.25 26.24 66.35
C ALA A 372 -11.08 27.76 66.47
N ASP A 373 -11.60 28.55 65.58
CA ASP A 373 -12.24 29.82 65.95
C ASP A 373 -13.28 30.24 64.91
N GLU A 374 -14.32 30.84 65.46
CA GLU A 374 -15.55 31.26 64.81
C GLU A 374 -15.37 32.57 64.01
N GLY A 375 -16.21 32.76 63.04
CA GLY A 375 -16.66 34.11 62.80
C GLY A 375 -16.63 34.67 61.36
N ALA A 376 -17.81 34.91 60.87
CA ALA A 376 -18.22 35.98 59.95
C ALA A 376 -18.05 35.82 58.45
N SER A 377 -19.16 35.53 57.81
CA SER A 377 -19.47 35.98 56.46
C SER A 377 -19.47 37.50 56.28
N PRO A 378 -19.13 38.05 55.18
CA PRO A 378 -20.08 38.91 54.49
C PRO A 378 -20.24 38.71 52.95
N LYS A 379 -21.50 38.64 52.59
CA LYS A 379 -22.26 39.16 51.41
C LYS A 379 -21.48 39.63 50.17
N ARG A 380 -21.90 39.04 49.04
CA ARG A 380 -21.75 39.56 47.65
C ARG A 380 -22.41 40.92 47.49
N PRO A 381 -21.99 41.73 46.54
CA PRO A 381 -22.89 42.51 45.74
C PRO A 381 -22.97 42.04 44.28
N ARG A 382 -24.19 42.01 43.76
CA ARG A 382 -24.56 42.09 42.35
C ARG A 382 -24.39 43.52 41.88
N VAL A 383 -23.94 43.71 40.65
CA VAL A 383 -24.32 44.76 39.67
C VAL A 383 -23.59 44.33 38.38
N GLY A 384 -24.14 44.29 37.22
CA GLY A 384 -25.13 44.93 36.43
C GLY A 384 -24.90 44.40 35.03
#